data_fc96a5e73d452581c44764e19f040124
#
_entry.id   fc96a5e73d452581c44764e19f040124
#
_cell.length_a   1.000
_cell.length_b   1.000
_cell.length_c   1.000
_cell.angle_alpha   90.00
_cell.angle_beta   90.00
_cell.angle_gamma   90.00
#
_symmetry.space_group_name_H-M   'P 1'
#
loop_
_entity.id
_entity.type
_entity.pdbx_description
1 polymer ?
#
loop_
_entity_poly.entity_id
_entity_poly.type
_entity_poly.pdbx_seq_one_letter_code
_entity_poly.pdbx_strand_id
1 'polypeptide(L)'
;MKINYPQILLVAFVVFAISCVSPKKYQQAEAKYTQLNGAYLDVQNKYRELQGDLNASKNQNTDLTNQLAKQKAEADAKIKDLNSQNEYLKQNNNLVLNQLKDLSVVTGAQAESIKKSLENIGAKDTYIKDLQSSIARKDSLNMVLVMNLKGAIGNIGDDDINIKVERSVVYIDISDKLLFKSGSYDVTERAKVVLGKVAKVLAAQPNLEFMVEGHTDSIPYKNGALIDNWDLSVKRATTVVRVLQGQYGLDPKHITAAGRGQYLPIADNSTAAGRAANRRTRIVILPQLDQFFKLLEKK
;
A
#
# COMPACT_ATOMS: atom_id res chain seq x y z
N MET A 1 -67.45 -39.17 -54.18
CA MET A 1 -66.06 -39.43 -53.77
C MET A 1 -66.04 -39.87 -52.33
N LYS A 2 -65.91 -41.19 -52.06
CA LYS A 2 -65.96 -41.74 -50.70
C LYS A 2 -64.54 -41.61 -50.07
N ILE A 3 -64.36 -40.71 -49.12
CA ILE A 3 -63.10 -40.56 -48.42
C ILE A 3 -62.99 -41.69 -47.41
N ASN A 4 -61.97 -42.56 -47.61
CA ASN A 4 -61.69 -43.71 -46.75
C ASN A 4 -61.08 -43.23 -45.42
N TYR A 5 -61.91 -43.16 -44.41
CA TYR A 5 -61.53 -42.77 -43.05
C TYR A 5 -60.33 -43.55 -42.44
N PRO A 6 -60.12 -44.86 -42.77
CA PRO A 6 -58.98 -45.59 -42.17
C PRO A 6 -57.60 -45.12 -42.67
N GLN A 7 -57.53 -44.55 -43.92
CA GLN A 7 -56.27 -44.02 -44.43
C GLN A 7 -55.85 -42.70 -43.80
N ILE A 8 -56.81 -41.86 -43.45
CA ILE A 8 -56.57 -40.60 -42.73
C ILE A 8 -56.08 -40.86 -41.30
N LEU A 9 -56.65 -41.88 -40.65
CA LEU A 9 -56.26 -42.30 -39.30
C LEU A 9 -54.87 -42.89 -39.23
N LEU A 10 -54.47 -43.64 -40.28
CA LEU A 10 -53.12 -44.21 -40.40
C LEU A 10 -52.05 -43.12 -40.65
N VAL A 11 -52.35 -42.13 -41.48
CA VAL A 11 -51.43 -41.00 -41.70
C VAL A 11 -51.28 -40.13 -40.46
N ALA A 12 -52.38 -39.89 -39.73
CA ALA A 12 -52.30 -39.14 -38.46
C ALA A 12 -51.49 -39.90 -37.42
N PHE A 13 -51.59 -41.24 -37.34
CA PHE A 13 -50.82 -42.03 -36.39
C PHE A 13 -49.29 -42.06 -36.76
N VAL A 14 -48.96 -42.06 -38.02
CA VAL A 14 -47.58 -42.01 -38.50
C VAL A 14 -46.94 -40.62 -38.21
N VAL A 15 -47.72 -39.53 -38.40
CA VAL A 15 -47.24 -38.19 -38.10
C VAL A 15 -47.04 -37.98 -36.58
N PHE A 16 -47.85 -38.64 -35.71
CA PHE A 16 -47.67 -38.60 -34.25
C PHE A 16 -46.45 -39.46 -33.81
N ALA A 17 -46.11 -40.53 -34.54
CA ALA A 17 -44.97 -41.38 -34.20
C ALA A 17 -43.60 -40.79 -34.58
N ILE A 18 -43.58 -39.82 -35.48
CA ILE A 18 -42.31 -39.15 -35.90
C ILE A 18 -41.87 -38.02 -34.96
N SER A 19 -42.77 -37.58 -34.04
CA SER A 19 -42.46 -36.45 -33.14
C SER A 19 -41.86 -36.85 -31.78
N CYS A 20 -41.60 -38.14 -31.54
CA CYS A 20 -41.00 -38.56 -30.30
C CYS A 20 -39.48 -38.39 -30.32
N VAL A 21 -39.04 -37.29 -29.75
CA VAL A 21 -37.62 -37.17 -29.36
C VAL A 21 -37.27 -38.32 -28.46
N SER A 22 -36.23 -39.08 -28.79
CA SER A 22 -35.76 -40.20 -27.97
C SER A 22 -35.63 -39.79 -26.51
N PRO A 23 -36.19 -40.55 -25.54
CA PRO A 23 -36.11 -40.24 -24.11
C PRO A 23 -34.68 -39.90 -23.64
N LYS A 24 -33.70 -40.57 -24.21
CA LYS A 24 -32.27 -40.29 -23.97
C LYS A 24 -31.84 -38.86 -24.37
N LYS A 25 -32.29 -38.42 -25.56
CA LYS A 25 -31.96 -37.09 -26.07
C LYS A 25 -32.69 -35.99 -25.26
N TYR A 26 -33.91 -36.28 -24.82
CA TYR A 26 -34.63 -35.38 -23.93
C TYR A 26 -33.94 -35.24 -22.58
N GLN A 27 -33.58 -36.33 -21.92
CA GLN A 27 -32.82 -36.32 -20.65
C GLN A 27 -31.46 -35.64 -20.79
N GLN A 28 -30.75 -35.85 -21.90
CA GLN A 28 -29.49 -35.17 -22.15
C GLN A 28 -29.68 -33.64 -22.34
N ALA A 29 -30.75 -33.23 -23.03
CA ALA A 29 -31.07 -31.81 -23.19
C ALA A 29 -31.47 -31.15 -21.88
N GLU A 30 -32.23 -31.84 -21.05
CA GLU A 30 -32.68 -31.41 -19.73
C GLU A 30 -31.47 -31.29 -18.75
N ALA A 31 -30.56 -32.28 -18.78
CA ALA A 31 -29.31 -32.21 -17.99
C ALA A 31 -28.42 -31.03 -18.41
N LYS A 32 -28.28 -30.81 -19.72
CA LYS A 32 -27.54 -29.65 -20.23
C LYS A 32 -28.20 -28.31 -19.88
N TYR A 33 -29.53 -28.27 -19.95
CA TYR A 33 -30.28 -27.08 -19.57
C TYR A 33 -30.09 -26.76 -18.07
N THR A 34 -30.19 -27.79 -17.22
CA THR A 34 -29.99 -27.63 -15.77
C THR A 34 -28.55 -27.18 -15.47
N GLN A 35 -27.55 -27.76 -16.13
CA GLN A 35 -26.15 -27.37 -15.99
C GLN A 35 -25.92 -25.91 -16.45
N LEU A 36 -26.47 -25.55 -17.60
CA LEU A 36 -26.35 -24.19 -18.15
C LEU A 36 -27.06 -23.17 -17.27
N ASN A 37 -28.26 -23.50 -16.77
CA ASN A 37 -29.00 -22.66 -15.85
C ASN A 37 -28.27 -22.48 -14.52
N GLY A 38 -27.65 -23.55 -13.99
CA GLY A 38 -26.77 -23.45 -12.82
C GLY A 38 -25.57 -22.52 -13.05
N ALA A 39 -24.88 -22.69 -14.17
CA ALA A 39 -23.77 -21.80 -14.55
C ALA A 39 -24.22 -20.34 -14.76
N TYR A 40 -25.40 -20.14 -15.33
CA TYR A 40 -25.96 -18.79 -15.50
C TYR A 40 -26.24 -18.11 -14.15
N LEU A 41 -26.85 -18.83 -13.20
CA LEU A 41 -27.11 -18.33 -11.86
C LEU A 41 -25.81 -18.02 -11.11
N ASP A 42 -24.79 -18.86 -11.24
CA ASP A 42 -23.46 -18.64 -10.66
C ASP A 42 -22.82 -17.34 -11.21
N VAL A 43 -22.84 -17.17 -12.52
CA VAL A 43 -22.33 -15.94 -13.15
C VAL A 43 -23.12 -14.72 -12.68
N GLN A 44 -24.44 -14.84 -12.59
CA GLN A 44 -25.31 -13.74 -12.13
C GLN A 44 -25.02 -13.37 -10.67
N ASN A 45 -24.78 -14.36 -9.81
CA ASN A 45 -24.41 -14.11 -8.41
C ASN A 45 -23.04 -13.45 -8.29
N LYS A 46 -22.04 -13.94 -9.02
CA LYS A 46 -20.70 -13.33 -9.10
C LYS A 46 -20.75 -11.90 -9.61
N TYR A 47 -21.60 -11.65 -10.60
CA TYR A 47 -21.78 -10.28 -11.13
C TYR A 47 -22.34 -9.33 -10.06
N ARG A 48 -23.33 -9.78 -9.26
CA ARG A 48 -23.90 -8.97 -8.15
C ARG A 48 -22.86 -8.73 -7.05
N GLU A 49 -22.08 -9.74 -6.70
CA GLU A 49 -20.99 -9.64 -5.72
C GLU A 49 -19.94 -8.63 -6.17
N LEU A 50 -19.44 -8.74 -7.42
CA LEU A 50 -18.52 -7.78 -7.99
C LEU A 50 -19.09 -6.35 -8.04
N GLN A 51 -20.38 -6.21 -8.31
CA GLN A 51 -21.05 -4.91 -8.31
C GLN A 51 -21.11 -4.31 -6.90
N GLY A 52 -21.33 -5.16 -5.89
CA GLY A 52 -21.26 -4.81 -4.47
C GLY A 52 -19.86 -4.34 -4.06
N ASP A 53 -18.83 -5.11 -4.40
CA ASP A 53 -17.43 -4.80 -4.11
C ASP A 53 -16.98 -3.51 -4.82
N LEU A 54 -17.39 -3.32 -6.07
CA LEU A 54 -17.11 -2.09 -6.80
C LEU A 54 -17.71 -0.86 -6.13
N ASN A 55 -18.97 -0.97 -5.67
CA ASN A 55 -19.64 0.12 -4.96
C ASN A 55 -19.00 0.40 -3.60
N ALA A 56 -18.64 -0.66 -2.84
CA ALA A 56 -17.92 -0.52 -1.58
C ALA A 56 -16.56 0.17 -1.78
N SER A 57 -15.81 -0.26 -2.80
CA SER A 57 -14.51 0.36 -3.14
C SER A 57 -14.65 1.83 -3.58
N LYS A 58 -15.69 2.16 -4.35
CA LYS A 58 -15.99 3.56 -4.72
C LYS A 58 -16.31 4.42 -3.50
N ASN A 59 -17.11 3.90 -2.58
CA ASN A 59 -17.46 4.61 -1.35
C ASN A 59 -16.23 4.85 -0.47
N GLN A 60 -15.39 3.83 -0.30
CA GLN A 60 -14.12 3.96 0.43
C GLN A 60 -13.19 5.01 -0.21
N ASN A 61 -13.07 5.01 -1.53
CA ASN A 61 -12.28 6.01 -2.24
C ASN A 61 -12.84 7.43 -2.04
N THR A 62 -14.16 7.59 -2.04
CA THR A 62 -14.81 8.88 -1.78
C THR A 62 -14.53 9.33 -0.35
N ASP A 63 -14.68 8.45 0.63
CA ASP A 63 -14.40 8.75 2.04
C ASP A 63 -12.94 9.12 2.29
N LEU A 64 -12.01 8.38 1.70
CA LEU A 64 -10.58 8.69 1.78
C LEU A 64 -10.24 10.03 1.15
N THR A 65 -10.86 10.34 0.01
CA THR A 65 -10.68 11.63 -0.67
C THR A 65 -11.20 12.79 0.18
N ASN A 66 -12.35 12.61 0.83
CA ASN A 66 -12.93 13.60 1.72
C ASN A 66 -12.09 13.81 2.99
N GLN A 67 -11.59 12.72 3.59
CA GLN A 67 -10.68 12.79 4.73
C GLN A 67 -9.38 13.51 4.37
N LEU A 68 -8.82 13.23 3.20
CA LEU A 68 -7.62 13.89 2.70
C LEU A 68 -7.85 15.40 2.50
N ALA A 69 -8.97 15.76 1.88
CA ALA A 69 -9.33 17.16 1.66
C ALA A 69 -9.49 17.91 3.00
N LYS A 70 -10.12 17.27 3.99
CA LYS A 70 -10.28 17.81 5.34
C LYS A 70 -8.93 18.02 6.03
N GLN A 71 -8.07 17.02 6.06
CA GLN A 71 -6.74 17.11 6.67
C GLN A 71 -5.88 18.19 6.00
N LYS A 72 -5.95 18.27 4.66
CA LYS A 72 -5.25 19.31 3.91
C LYS A 72 -5.75 20.71 4.28
N ALA A 73 -7.07 20.90 4.35
CA ALA A 73 -7.65 22.19 4.74
C ALA A 73 -7.27 22.60 6.17
N GLU A 74 -7.25 21.65 7.12
CA GLU A 74 -6.82 21.88 8.50
C GLU A 74 -5.32 22.24 8.58
N ALA A 75 -4.46 21.55 7.81
CA ALA A 75 -3.03 21.86 7.72
C ALA A 75 -2.79 23.23 7.10
N ASP A 76 -3.46 23.57 6.00
CA ASP A 76 -3.35 24.86 5.33
C ASP A 76 -3.83 26.01 6.25
N ALA A 77 -4.92 25.80 6.99
CA ALA A 77 -5.40 26.77 7.97
C ALA A 77 -4.38 27.01 9.09
N LYS A 78 -3.76 25.94 9.60
CA LYS A 78 -2.74 26.04 10.65
C LYS A 78 -1.46 26.72 10.16
N ILE A 79 -1.04 26.44 8.92
CA ILE A 79 0.10 27.13 8.26
C ILE A 79 -0.21 28.63 8.12
N LYS A 80 -1.43 28.97 7.67
CA LYS A 80 -1.85 30.36 7.55
C LYS A 80 -1.84 31.08 8.88
N ASP A 81 -2.35 30.45 9.94
CA ASP A 81 -2.35 31.02 11.30
C ASP A 81 -0.93 31.24 11.82
N LEU A 82 -0.04 30.25 11.70
CA LEU A 82 1.36 30.37 12.09
C LEU A 82 2.10 31.44 11.30
N ASN A 83 1.82 31.59 10.01
CA ASN A 83 2.40 32.66 9.21
C ASN A 83 1.91 34.04 9.67
N SER A 84 0.64 34.17 10.03
CA SER A 84 0.07 35.41 10.56
C SER A 84 0.70 35.78 11.91
N GLN A 85 0.89 34.80 12.80
CA GLN A 85 1.59 35.01 14.07
C GLN A 85 3.05 35.41 13.87
N ASN A 86 3.73 34.81 12.89
CA ASN A 86 5.10 35.17 12.55
C ASN A 86 5.21 36.62 12.03
N GLU A 87 4.31 37.02 11.15
CA GLU A 87 4.27 38.40 10.64
C GLU A 87 3.94 39.40 11.76
N TYR A 88 3.01 39.07 12.65
CA TYR A 88 2.73 39.90 13.84
C TYR A 88 3.96 40.05 14.76
N LEU A 89 4.67 38.94 15.03
CA LEU A 89 5.89 38.97 15.83
C LEU A 89 7.00 39.78 15.17
N LYS A 90 7.16 39.72 13.85
CA LYS A 90 8.10 40.54 13.09
C LYS A 90 7.77 42.03 13.17
N GLN A 91 6.48 42.36 12.99
CA GLN A 91 6.03 43.75 13.11
C GLN A 91 6.28 44.32 14.52
N ASN A 92 5.97 43.50 15.54
CA ASN A 92 6.18 43.89 16.93
C ASN A 92 7.68 44.07 17.26
N ASN A 93 8.55 43.16 16.78
CA ASN A 93 9.99 43.30 16.92
C ASN A 93 10.51 44.57 16.23
N ASN A 94 10.02 44.88 15.04
CA ASN A 94 10.40 46.10 14.30
C ASN A 94 9.93 47.38 15.05
N LEU A 95 8.74 47.34 15.68
CA LEU A 95 8.20 48.41 16.48
C LEU A 95 9.05 48.67 17.74
N VAL A 96 9.42 47.59 18.45
CA VAL A 96 10.31 47.65 19.63
C VAL A 96 11.69 48.18 19.24
N LEU A 97 12.22 47.77 18.09
CA LEU A 97 13.51 48.27 17.58
C LEU A 97 13.47 49.77 17.23
N ASN A 98 12.37 50.24 16.62
CA ASN A 98 12.21 51.67 16.34
C ASN A 98 12.09 52.44 17.64
N GLN A 99 11.35 51.94 18.64
CA GLN A 99 11.27 52.58 19.97
C GLN A 99 12.62 52.59 20.69
N LEU A 100 13.44 51.51 20.57
CA LEU A 100 14.79 51.49 21.13
C LEU A 100 15.74 52.45 20.39
N LYS A 101 15.53 52.65 19.09
CA LYS A 101 16.29 53.64 18.28
C LYS A 101 15.96 55.08 18.66
N ASP A 102 14.70 55.35 18.97
CA ASP A 102 14.24 56.67 19.45
C ASP A 102 14.65 56.95 20.89
N LEU A 103 14.85 55.91 21.71
CA LEU A 103 15.42 56.02 23.09
C LEU A 103 16.96 56.05 23.03
N SER A 104 17.57 56.97 22.43
CA SER A 104 18.97 57.40 22.33
C SER A 104 20.05 56.84 23.30
N VAL A 105 19.96 55.54 23.70
CA VAL A 105 20.86 54.90 24.68
C VAL A 105 21.55 53.64 24.13
N VAL A 106 21.30 53.26 22.86
CA VAL A 106 21.93 52.05 22.29
C VAL A 106 23.26 52.45 21.62
N THR A 107 24.38 52.06 22.22
CA THR A 107 25.70 52.23 21.60
C THR A 107 25.74 51.52 20.24
N GLY A 108 26.48 52.07 19.25
CA GLY A 108 26.54 51.50 17.89
C GLY A 108 26.89 50.01 17.81
N ALA A 109 27.63 49.49 18.80
CA ALA A 109 27.95 48.05 18.94
C ALA A 109 26.72 47.20 19.27
N GLN A 110 25.78 47.74 20.07
CA GLN A 110 24.54 47.02 20.44
C GLN A 110 23.54 47.03 19.27
N ALA A 111 23.47 48.13 18.49
CA ALA A 111 22.65 48.23 17.27
C ALA A 111 23.11 47.25 16.22
N GLU A 112 24.42 47.09 16.03
CA GLU A 112 24.99 46.10 15.11
C GLU A 112 24.73 44.65 15.52
N SER A 113 24.82 44.37 16.86
CA SER A 113 24.49 43.03 17.40
C SER A 113 23.03 42.69 17.21
N ILE A 114 22.11 43.62 17.41
CA ILE A 114 20.68 43.49 17.20
C ILE A 114 20.39 43.25 15.71
N LYS A 115 21.02 44.04 14.83
CA LYS A 115 20.89 43.84 13.37
C LYS A 115 21.31 42.43 12.91
N LYS A 116 22.47 41.96 13.37
CA LYS A 116 22.94 40.59 13.11
C LYS A 116 22.00 39.53 13.65
N SER A 117 21.41 39.74 14.83
CA SER A 117 20.43 38.83 15.43
C SER A 117 19.15 38.76 14.57
N LEU A 118 18.68 39.87 14.01
CA LEU A 118 17.53 39.93 13.11
C LEU A 118 17.78 39.26 11.77
N GLU A 119 18.95 39.47 11.19
CA GLU A 119 19.38 38.77 9.96
C GLU A 119 19.42 37.28 10.17
N ASN A 120 19.89 36.82 11.37
CA ASN A 120 19.92 35.43 11.74
C ASN A 120 18.51 34.84 11.97
N ILE A 121 17.58 35.62 12.54
CA ILE A 121 16.16 35.23 12.65
C ILE A 121 15.52 35.09 11.26
N GLY A 122 15.74 36.02 10.35
CA GLY A 122 15.25 35.94 8.98
C GLY A 122 15.77 34.73 8.20
N ALA A 123 17.05 34.40 8.38
CA ALA A 123 17.63 33.19 7.80
C ALA A 123 17.01 31.92 8.37
N LYS A 124 16.77 31.89 9.69
CA LYS A 124 16.10 30.76 10.34
C LYS A 124 14.65 30.60 9.90
N ASP A 125 13.92 31.68 9.69
CA ASP A 125 12.54 31.63 9.20
C ASP A 125 12.47 31.06 7.78
N THR A 126 13.39 31.45 6.91
CA THR A 126 13.50 30.88 5.57
C THR A 126 13.81 29.38 5.63
N TYR A 127 14.75 29.00 6.50
CA TYR A 127 15.10 27.61 6.74
C TYR A 127 13.89 26.77 7.24
N ILE A 128 13.11 27.31 8.17
CA ILE A 128 11.88 26.66 8.67
C ILE A 128 10.86 26.48 7.55
N LYS A 129 10.65 27.49 6.71
CA LYS A 129 9.77 27.41 5.54
C LYS A 129 10.20 26.34 4.54
N ASP A 130 11.50 26.26 4.25
CA ASP A 130 12.07 25.27 3.34
C ASP A 130 11.92 23.86 3.92
N LEU A 131 12.11 23.70 5.23
CA LEU A 131 11.92 22.44 5.93
C LEU A 131 10.45 21.99 5.90
N GLN A 132 9.51 22.89 6.20
CA GLN A 132 8.07 22.62 6.15
C GLN A 132 7.62 22.21 4.74
N SER A 133 8.08 22.92 3.71
CA SER A 133 7.76 22.58 2.32
C SER A 133 8.32 21.21 1.92
N SER A 134 9.52 20.88 2.39
CA SER A 134 10.16 19.57 2.15
C SER A 134 9.41 18.43 2.83
N ILE A 135 8.94 18.63 4.07
CA ILE A 135 8.11 17.66 4.78
C ILE A 135 6.78 17.44 4.07
N ALA A 136 6.07 18.52 3.70
CA ALA A 136 4.79 18.43 3.00
C ALA A 136 4.92 17.71 1.64
N ARG A 137 5.99 17.98 0.90
CA ARG A 137 6.29 17.31 -0.36
C ARG A 137 6.54 15.81 -0.16
N LYS A 138 7.29 15.45 0.88
CA LYS A 138 7.57 14.05 1.24
C LYS A 138 6.31 13.28 1.63
N ASP A 139 5.44 13.89 2.44
CA ASP A 139 4.18 13.28 2.85
C ASP A 139 3.25 13.07 1.64
N SER A 140 3.21 14.02 0.72
CA SER A 140 2.47 13.88 -0.54
C SER A 140 3.01 12.73 -1.40
N LEU A 141 4.34 12.60 -1.54
CA LEU A 141 4.96 11.50 -2.29
C LEU A 141 4.67 10.13 -1.65
N ASN A 142 4.73 10.04 -0.33
CA ASN A 142 4.37 8.81 0.38
C ASN A 142 2.91 8.42 0.16
N MET A 143 2.00 9.39 0.17
CA MET A 143 0.58 9.16 -0.10
C MET A 143 0.36 8.61 -1.51
N VAL A 144 0.95 9.25 -2.53
CA VAL A 144 0.87 8.77 -3.93
C VAL A 144 1.44 7.36 -4.06
N LEU A 145 2.56 7.08 -3.40
CA LEU A 145 3.18 5.75 -3.41
C LEU A 145 2.25 4.69 -2.80
N VAL A 146 1.64 4.98 -1.65
CA VAL A 146 0.67 4.07 -1.00
C VAL A 146 -0.56 3.83 -1.88
N MET A 147 -1.10 4.88 -2.51
CA MET A 147 -2.23 4.75 -3.43
C MET A 147 -1.86 3.87 -4.64
N ASN A 148 -0.68 4.07 -5.22
CA ASN A 148 -0.19 3.26 -6.34
C ASN A 148 0.04 1.80 -5.93
N LEU A 149 0.60 1.55 -4.74
CA LEU A 149 0.79 0.21 -4.19
C LEU A 149 -0.56 -0.49 -3.95
N LYS A 150 -1.49 0.16 -3.28
CA LYS A 150 -2.83 -0.39 -3.05
C LYS A 150 -3.57 -0.66 -4.36
N GLY A 151 -3.50 0.25 -5.32
CA GLY A 151 -4.09 0.07 -6.64
C GLY A 151 -3.47 -1.09 -7.44
N ALA A 152 -2.15 -1.25 -7.39
CA ALA A 152 -1.44 -2.33 -8.09
C ALA A 152 -1.70 -3.71 -7.45
N ILE A 153 -1.73 -3.78 -6.12
CA ILE A 153 -1.94 -5.02 -5.36
C ILE A 153 -3.38 -5.49 -5.51
N GLY A 154 -4.36 -4.57 -5.52
CA GLY A 154 -5.79 -4.89 -5.60
C GLY A 154 -6.28 -5.58 -4.32
N ASN A 155 -7.42 -6.27 -4.40
CA ASN A 155 -8.05 -7.00 -3.28
C ASN A 155 -7.35 -8.35 -3.00
N ILE A 156 -6.08 -8.30 -2.65
CA ILE A 156 -5.43 -9.44 -2.00
C ILE A 156 -5.74 -9.24 -0.52
N GLY A 157 -6.38 -10.23 0.13
CA GLY A 157 -6.96 -10.09 1.47
C GLY A 157 -6.09 -9.30 2.45
N ASP A 158 -6.68 -8.40 3.17
CA ASP A 158 -6.00 -7.49 4.11
C ASP A 158 -5.17 -8.22 5.18
N ASP A 159 -5.49 -9.50 5.43
CA ASP A 159 -4.73 -10.37 6.33
C ASP A 159 -3.38 -10.81 5.76
N ASP A 160 -3.22 -10.82 4.44
CA ASP A 160 -2.01 -11.29 3.78
C ASP A 160 -1.04 -10.15 3.43
N ILE A 161 -1.54 -8.92 3.17
CA ILE A 161 -0.72 -7.75 2.84
C ILE A 161 -1.30 -6.50 3.49
N ASN A 162 -0.47 -5.82 4.27
CA ASN A 162 -0.83 -4.56 4.91
C ASN A 162 0.15 -3.45 4.51
N ILE A 163 -0.36 -2.34 3.99
CA ILE A 163 0.42 -1.17 3.60
C ILE A 163 0.08 -0.02 4.53
N LYS A 164 1.07 0.49 5.24
CA LYS A 164 0.92 1.57 6.21
C LYS A 164 2.04 2.60 6.10
N VAL A 165 1.75 3.81 6.55
CA VAL A 165 2.73 4.88 6.71
C VAL A 165 2.89 5.17 8.19
N GLU A 166 4.10 5.07 8.69
CA GLU A 166 4.44 5.43 10.07
C GLU A 166 5.68 6.32 10.04
N ARG A 167 5.61 7.51 10.65
CA ARG A 167 6.72 8.47 10.73
C ARG A 167 7.35 8.78 9.37
N SER A 168 6.50 9.02 8.36
CA SER A 168 6.91 9.28 6.97
C SER A 168 7.73 8.15 6.32
N VAL A 169 7.60 6.91 6.78
CA VAL A 169 8.16 5.70 6.18
C VAL A 169 7.01 4.82 5.72
N VAL A 170 7.08 4.33 4.49
CA VAL A 170 6.09 3.40 3.96
C VAL A 170 6.52 1.96 4.26
N TYR A 171 5.63 1.21 4.87
CA TYR A 171 5.82 -0.21 5.20
C TYR A 171 4.83 -1.06 4.41
N ILE A 172 5.33 -2.13 3.82
CA ILE A 172 4.52 -3.17 3.19
C ILE A 172 4.78 -4.45 3.96
N ASP A 173 3.86 -4.83 4.84
CA ASP A 173 3.91 -6.10 5.58
C ASP A 173 3.23 -7.18 4.74
N ILE A 174 3.92 -8.29 4.52
CA ILE A 174 3.43 -9.44 3.75
C ILE A 174 3.51 -10.68 4.65
N SER A 175 2.40 -11.40 4.80
CA SER A 175 2.33 -12.58 5.64
C SER A 175 3.26 -13.69 5.13
N ASP A 176 3.86 -14.41 6.07
CA ASP A 176 4.72 -15.56 5.77
C ASP A 176 3.96 -16.67 5.03
N LYS A 177 2.69 -16.85 5.38
CA LYS A 177 1.79 -17.82 4.74
C LYS A 177 1.61 -17.55 3.24
N LEU A 178 1.57 -16.28 2.84
CA LEU A 178 1.51 -15.91 1.43
C LEU A 178 2.87 -16.11 0.75
N LEU A 179 3.96 -15.69 1.41
CA LEU A 179 5.29 -15.62 0.79
C LEU A 179 5.95 -16.96 0.64
N PHE A 180 5.91 -17.83 1.67
CA PHE A 180 6.75 -19.01 1.71
C PHE A 180 5.94 -20.30 1.87
N LYS A 181 6.51 -21.40 1.41
CA LYS A 181 6.05 -22.74 1.78
C LYS A 181 6.25 -22.95 3.28
N SER A 182 5.37 -23.71 3.92
CA SER A 182 5.44 -23.96 5.37
C SER A 182 6.81 -24.49 5.79
N GLY A 183 7.40 -23.86 6.82
CA GLY A 183 8.71 -24.23 7.33
C GLY A 183 9.89 -23.98 6.38
N SER A 184 9.69 -23.22 5.30
CA SER A 184 10.69 -22.97 4.27
C SER A 184 10.99 -21.46 4.10
N TYR A 185 11.98 -21.18 3.30
CA TYR A 185 12.30 -19.87 2.73
C TYR A 185 12.08 -19.83 1.20
N ASP A 186 11.47 -20.87 0.61
CA ASP A 186 11.13 -20.90 -0.81
C ASP A 186 9.87 -20.10 -1.08
N VAL A 187 9.98 -19.14 -1.98
CA VAL A 187 8.87 -18.25 -2.36
C VAL A 187 7.84 -19.00 -3.18
N THR A 188 6.55 -18.84 -2.84
CA THR A 188 5.42 -19.44 -3.57
C THR A 188 5.20 -18.73 -4.91
N GLU A 189 4.57 -19.40 -5.88
CA GLU A 189 4.23 -18.77 -7.17
C GLU A 189 3.24 -17.61 -6.99
N ARG A 190 2.29 -17.75 -6.06
CA ARG A 190 1.36 -16.66 -5.71
C ARG A 190 2.10 -15.44 -5.18
N ALA A 191 3.10 -15.67 -4.31
CA ALA A 191 3.94 -14.59 -3.79
C ALA A 191 4.75 -13.89 -4.89
N LYS A 192 5.27 -14.61 -5.87
CA LYS A 192 5.97 -14.01 -7.00
C LYS A 192 5.08 -13.02 -7.74
N VAL A 193 3.83 -13.38 -8.04
CA VAL A 193 2.87 -12.46 -8.66
C VAL A 193 2.70 -11.18 -7.85
N VAL A 194 2.54 -11.31 -6.53
CA VAL A 194 2.40 -10.15 -5.62
C VAL A 194 3.66 -9.30 -5.60
N LEU A 195 4.82 -9.94 -5.44
CA LEU A 195 6.12 -9.26 -5.48
C LEU A 195 6.34 -8.53 -6.81
N GLY A 196 5.86 -9.09 -7.93
CA GLY A 196 5.89 -8.44 -9.24
C GLY A 196 5.06 -7.15 -9.29
N LYS A 197 3.89 -7.14 -8.67
CA LYS A 197 3.06 -5.93 -8.56
C LYS A 197 3.76 -4.85 -7.73
N VAL A 198 4.34 -5.23 -6.59
CA VAL A 198 5.13 -4.31 -5.75
C VAL A 198 6.35 -3.81 -6.52
N ALA A 199 7.09 -4.71 -7.16
CA ALA A 199 8.26 -4.36 -7.96
C ALA A 199 7.95 -3.36 -9.08
N LYS A 200 6.82 -3.51 -9.77
CA LYS A 200 6.39 -2.55 -10.80
C LYS A 200 6.21 -1.13 -10.26
N VAL A 201 5.65 -0.99 -9.06
CA VAL A 201 5.48 0.33 -8.43
C VAL A 201 6.82 0.89 -7.97
N LEU A 202 7.69 0.05 -7.39
CA LEU A 202 9.02 0.47 -6.93
C LEU A 202 9.93 0.84 -8.12
N ALA A 203 9.89 0.11 -9.22
CA ALA A 203 10.65 0.41 -10.42
C ALA A 203 10.29 1.76 -11.07
N ALA A 204 9.06 2.22 -10.87
CA ALA A 204 8.63 3.56 -11.32
C ALA A 204 9.25 4.70 -10.48
N GLN A 205 10.01 4.38 -9.43
CA GLN A 205 10.64 5.33 -8.50
C GLN A 205 12.14 5.03 -8.39
N PRO A 206 12.96 5.39 -9.39
CA PRO A 206 14.35 4.92 -9.53
C PRO A 206 15.30 5.38 -8.41
N ASN A 207 14.91 6.40 -7.67
CA ASN A 207 15.73 6.96 -6.59
C ASN A 207 15.33 6.47 -5.19
N LEU A 208 14.34 5.56 -5.08
CA LEU A 208 13.93 5.04 -3.78
C LEU A 208 14.84 3.89 -3.35
N GLU A 209 15.34 3.99 -2.14
CA GLU A 209 15.97 2.88 -1.45
C GLU A 209 14.93 2.12 -0.63
N PHE A 210 15.04 0.81 -0.59
CA PHE A 210 14.17 -0.02 0.24
C PHE A 210 14.91 -1.19 0.84
N MET A 211 14.41 -1.59 2.00
CA MET A 211 14.95 -2.70 2.75
C MET A 211 13.90 -3.78 2.89
N VAL A 212 14.28 -5.02 2.67
CA VAL A 212 13.45 -6.19 2.92
C VAL A 212 13.84 -6.77 4.28
N GLU A 213 12.94 -6.69 5.25
CA GLU A 213 13.14 -7.23 6.59
C GLU A 213 12.36 -8.54 6.78
N GLY A 214 13.03 -9.61 7.20
CA GLY A 214 12.40 -10.85 7.63
C GLY A 214 12.13 -10.83 9.14
N HIS A 215 10.94 -11.29 9.54
CA HIS A 215 10.55 -11.46 10.95
C HIS A 215 10.03 -12.87 11.18
N THR A 216 10.30 -13.40 12.37
CA THR A 216 9.79 -14.70 12.83
C THR A 216 8.90 -14.54 14.05
N ASP A 217 8.24 -15.59 14.44
CA ASP A 217 7.69 -15.72 15.79
C ASP A 217 8.75 -16.16 16.79
N SER A 218 8.36 -16.39 18.04
CA SER A 218 9.26 -16.79 19.11
C SER A 218 9.57 -18.28 19.14
N ILE A 219 8.97 -19.09 18.26
CA ILE A 219 9.28 -20.53 18.22
C ILE A 219 10.68 -20.71 17.64
N PRO A 220 11.60 -21.36 18.37
CA PRO A 220 12.94 -21.59 17.88
C PRO A 220 12.93 -22.38 16.56
N TYR A 221 13.63 -21.85 15.56
CA TYR A 221 13.83 -22.53 14.29
C TYR A 221 15.26 -23.05 14.17
N LYS A 222 15.39 -24.34 13.83
CA LYS A 222 16.67 -24.95 13.52
C LYS A 222 16.47 -25.99 12.42
N ASN A 223 17.13 -25.84 11.29
CA ASN A 223 17.03 -26.79 10.19
C ASN A 223 18.29 -26.76 9.33
N GLY A 224 19.04 -27.83 9.38
CA GLY A 224 20.25 -27.99 8.56
C GLY A 224 21.28 -26.89 8.79
N ALA A 225 21.47 -26.05 7.77
CA ALA A 225 22.44 -24.95 7.78
C ALA A 225 21.96 -23.70 8.54
N LEU A 226 20.67 -23.62 8.91
CA LEU A 226 20.11 -22.49 9.67
C LEU A 226 20.14 -22.83 11.16
N ILE A 227 20.79 -21.97 11.94
CA ILE A 227 21.05 -22.19 13.36
C ILE A 227 19.87 -21.75 14.21
N ASP A 228 19.25 -20.61 13.85
CA ASP A 228 18.21 -19.97 14.65
C ASP A 228 17.26 -19.07 13.81
N ASN A 229 16.41 -18.31 14.50
CA ASN A 229 15.49 -17.36 13.91
C ASN A 229 16.17 -16.16 13.22
N TRP A 230 17.41 -15.82 13.60
CA TRP A 230 18.17 -14.81 12.89
C TRP A 230 18.50 -15.28 11.47
N ASP A 231 19.06 -16.48 11.34
CA ASP A 231 19.41 -17.06 10.05
C ASP A 231 18.17 -17.21 9.17
N LEU A 232 17.05 -17.71 9.72
CA LEU A 232 15.81 -17.87 8.98
C LEU A 232 15.31 -16.54 8.45
N SER A 233 15.27 -15.52 9.30
CA SER A 233 14.75 -14.19 8.93
C SER A 233 15.59 -13.53 7.85
N VAL A 234 16.92 -13.58 7.95
CA VAL A 234 17.86 -13.09 6.93
C VAL A 234 17.71 -13.88 5.62
N LYS A 235 17.63 -15.20 5.71
CA LYS A 235 17.49 -16.06 4.53
C LYS A 235 16.22 -15.75 3.76
N ARG A 236 15.10 -15.58 4.45
CA ARG A 236 13.81 -15.19 3.86
C ARG A 236 13.88 -13.83 3.19
N ALA A 237 14.42 -12.83 3.87
CA ALA A 237 14.62 -11.50 3.28
C ALA A 237 15.48 -11.57 2.01
N THR A 238 16.60 -12.28 2.06
CA THR A 238 17.49 -12.45 0.90
C THR A 238 16.81 -13.18 -0.25
N THR A 239 15.93 -14.16 0.02
CA THR A 239 15.22 -14.88 -1.03
C THR A 239 14.21 -13.95 -1.73
N VAL A 240 13.50 -13.11 -0.98
CA VAL A 240 12.61 -12.08 -1.56
C VAL A 240 13.40 -11.09 -2.41
N VAL A 241 14.53 -10.58 -1.92
CA VAL A 241 15.42 -9.69 -2.69
C VAL A 241 15.86 -10.33 -4.00
N ARG A 242 16.25 -11.60 -3.99
CA ARG A 242 16.62 -12.33 -5.23
C ARG A 242 15.47 -12.43 -6.23
N VAL A 243 14.23 -12.59 -5.77
CA VAL A 243 13.06 -12.58 -6.64
C VAL A 243 12.85 -11.18 -7.23
N LEU A 244 12.92 -10.12 -6.42
CA LEU A 244 12.77 -8.74 -6.87
C LEU A 244 13.84 -8.34 -7.88
N GLN A 245 15.09 -8.71 -7.63
CA GLN A 245 16.22 -8.45 -8.54
C GLN A 245 16.16 -9.33 -9.79
N GLY A 246 16.09 -10.65 -9.62
CA GLY A 246 16.31 -11.61 -10.71
C GLY A 246 15.10 -11.77 -11.64
N GLN A 247 13.88 -11.67 -11.11
CA GLN A 247 12.65 -11.84 -11.91
C GLN A 247 12.03 -10.52 -12.36
N TYR A 248 12.20 -9.46 -11.56
CA TYR A 248 11.54 -8.17 -11.81
C TYR A 248 12.52 -7.02 -12.10
N GLY A 249 13.82 -7.31 -12.13
CA GLY A 249 14.84 -6.38 -12.61
C GLY A 249 15.06 -5.15 -11.74
N LEU A 250 14.70 -5.20 -10.44
CA LEU A 250 15.00 -4.08 -9.56
C LEU A 250 16.51 -3.96 -9.34
N ASP A 251 17.04 -2.73 -9.38
CA ASP A 251 18.47 -2.45 -9.21
C ASP A 251 18.94 -2.83 -7.78
N PRO A 252 19.85 -3.77 -7.62
CA PRO A 252 20.32 -4.21 -6.32
C PRO A 252 21.02 -3.12 -5.49
N LYS A 253 21.47 -2.03 -6.13
CA LYS A 253 22.05 -0.87 -5.42
C LYS A 253 21.09 -0.23 -4.44
N HIS A 254 19.81 -0.32 -4.72
CA HIS A 254 18.74 0.29 -3.92
C HIS A 254 18.04 -0.68 -2.98
N ILE A 255 18.56 -1.94 -2.87
CA ILE A 255 17.91 -2.99 -2.09
C ILE A 255 18.81 -3.48 -0.98
N THR A 256 18.31 -3.46 0.25
CA THR A 256 18.97 -4.08 1.41
C THR A 256 18.13 -5.26 1.91
N ALA A 257 18.79 -6.38 2.24
CA ALA A 257 18.16 -7.50 2.94
C ALA A 257 18.57 -7.48 4.42
N ALA A 258 17.59 -7.59 5.32
CA ALA A 258 17.81 -7.59 6.76
C ALA A 258 16.99 -8.67 7.45
N GLY A 259 17.48 -9.19 8.57
CA GLY A 259 16.73 -10.07 9.46
C GLY A 259 16.51 -9.40 10.81
N ARG A 260 15.34 -9.62 11.39
CA ARG A 260 14.96 -9.14 12.73
C ARG A 260 14.72 -10.28 13.72
N GLY A 261 14.76 -11.53 13.24
CA GLY A 261 14.40 -12.67 14.06
C GLY A 261 13.03 -12.49 14.71
N GLN A 262 12.93 -12.88 15.97
CA GLN A 262 11.72 -12.79 16.80
C GLN A 262 11.62 -11.52 17.63
N TYR A 263 12.58 -10.59 17.54
CA TYR A 263 12.80 -9.52 18.52
C TYR A 263 11.97 -8.26 18.28
N LEU A 264 11.20 -8.19 17.19
CA LEU A 264 10.25 -7.11 16.90
C LEU A 264 8.84 -7.67 16.64
N PRO A 265 8.19 -8.28 17.64
CA PRO A 265 6.83 -8.78 17.49
C PRO A 265 5.84 -7.63 17.34
N ILE A 266 4.78 -7.83 16.56
CA ILE A 266 3.63 -6.91 16.42
C ILE A 266 2.39 -7.42 17.12
N ALA A 267 2.41 -8.68 17.57
CA ALA A 267 1.33 -9.33 18.30
C ALA A 267 1.90 -10.31 19.34
N ASP A 268 1.03 -10.74 20.26
CA ASP A 268 1.42 -11.67 21.32
C ASP A 268 1.81 -13.04 20.78
N ASN A 269 3.03 -13.48 21.06
CA ASN A 269 3.57 -14.79 20.67
C ASN A 269 2.94 -15.98 21.40
N SER A 270 2.20 -15.77 22.50
CA SER A 270 1.53 -16.83 23.23
C SER A 270 0.40 -17.46 22.41
N THR A 271 -0.25 -16.68 21.53
CA THR A 271 -1.36 -17.11 20.69
C THR A 271 -0.90 -17.57 19.30
N ALA A 272 -1.61 -18.53 18.71
CA ALA A 272 -1.34 -18.99 17.35
C ALA A 272 -1.54 -17.86 16.31
N ALA A 273 -2.57 -17.04 16.50
CA ALA A 273 -2.86 -15.88 15.64
C ALA A 273 -1.75 -14.82 15.74
N GLY A 274 -1.29 -14.50 16.96
CA GLY A 274 -0.21 -13.54 17.15
C GLY A 274 1.11 -14.02 16.57
N ARG A 275 1.45 -15.30 16.73
CA ARG A 275 2.62 -15.89 16.05
C ARG A 275 2.51 -15.79 14.53
N ALA A 276 1.33 -16.04 13.96
CA ALA A 276 1.10 -15.91 12.52
C ALA A 276 1.31 -14.47 12.04
N ALA A 277 0.85 -13.48 12.79
CA ALA A 277 1.07 -12.06 12.49
C ALA A 277 2.56 -11.66 12.62
N ASN A 278 3.29 -12.24 13.58
CA ASN A 278 4.72 -11.97 13.76
C ASN A 278 5.56 -12.54 12.63
N ARG A 279 5.19 -13.71 12.07
CA ARG A 279 5.85 -14.28 10.89
C ARG A 279 5.45 -13.48 9.65
N ARG A 280 6.26 -12.50 9.29
CA ARG A 280 6.04 -11.62 8.14
C ARG A 280 7.36 -11.23 7.48
N THR A 281 7.27 -10.80 6.26
CA THR A 281 8.34 -10.04 5.60
C THR A 281 7.84 -8.63 5.36
N ARG A 282 8.64 -7.68 5.75
CA ARG A 282 8.36 -6.24 5.64
C ARG A 282 9.24 -5.62 4.59
N ILE A 283 8.66 -4.93 3.62
CA ILE A 283 9.41 -4.04 2.74
C ILE A 283 9.28 -2.64 3.31
N VAL A 284 10.42 -2.06 3.68
CA VAL A 284 10.55 -0.71 4.24
C VAL A 284 11.04 0.19 3.14
N ILE A 285 10.25 1.16 2.73
CA ILE A 285 10.67 2.15 1.75
C ILE A 285 11.33 3.29 2.51
N LEU A 286 12.65 3.41 2.33
CA LEU A 286 13.46 4.36 3.07
C LEU A 286 13.24 5.77 2.52
N PRO A 287 13.08 6.76 3.39
CA PRO A 287 12.95 8.14 2.95
C PRO A 287 14.27 8.62 2.35
N GLN A 288 14.18 9.36 1.26
CA GLN A 288 15.36 10.08 0.70
C GLN A 288 15.80 11.16 1.68
N LEU A 289 16.85 10.89 2.42
CA LEU A 289 17.42 11.80 3.40
C LEU A 289 18.41 12.82 2.79
N ASP A 290 18.88 12.61 1.55
CA ASP A 290 19.87 13.45 0.89
C ASP A 290 19.44 14.91 0.80
N GLN A 291 18.15 15.16 0.53
CA GLN A 291 17.62 16.53 0.48
C GLN A 291 17.58 17.16 1.88
N PHE A 292 17.32 16.35 2.90
CA PHE A 292 17.34 16.80 4.29
C PHE A 292 18.77 17.11 4.76
N PHE A 293 19.74 16.26 4.44
CA PHE A 293 21.14 16.52 4.76
C PHE A 293 21.69 17.74 4.03
N LYS A 294 21.32 17.95 2.76
CA LYS A 294 21.67 19.17 2.01
C LYS A 294 21.14 20.47 2.65
N LEU A 295 20.00 20.41 3.32
CA LEU A 295 19.47 21.54 4.09
C LEU A 295 20.29 21.79 5.37
N LEU A 296 20.79 20.72 6.00
CA LEU A 296 21.63 20.82 7.21
C LEU A 296 23.07 21.28 6.89
N GLU A 297 23.56 21.02 5.69
CA GLU A 297 24.92 21.41 5.23
C GLU A 297 25.00 22.86 4.79
N LYS A 298 23.88 23.51 4.46
CA LYS A 298 23.84 24.96 4.21
C LYS A 298 24.01 25.71 5.52
N LYS A 299 25.26 25.94 5.92
CA LYS A 299 25.66 26.88 6.97
C LYS A 299 25.64 28.33 6.47
#